data_773af7845732718a828b333a3b5e3e83
#
_entry.id   773af7845732718a828b333a3b5e3e83
#
_cell.length_a   1.000
_cell.length_b   1.000
_cell.length_c   1.000
_cell.angle_alpha   90.00
_cell.angle_beta   90.00
_cell.angle_gamma   90.00
#
_symmetry.space_group_name_H-M   'P 1'
#
loop_
_entity.id
_entity.type
_entity.pdbx_description
1 polymer ?
#
loop_
_entity_poly.entity_id
_entity_poly.type
_entity_poly.pdbx_seq_one_letter_code
_entity_poly.pdbx_strand_id
1 'polypeptide(L)'
;MLEGLPPNNAAHLMRLVSDERRVRAVADLIFESFEPAQAASTAFETDDLLPGGGKAWLMEAYFGREPDEAEVRALIAVASDEATARSATFGLTEKRDWVANSLAGLNPVRAGRFLVHGRHDRARVRANDIAIEIEAGLAFGTGHHGTTRGCLVHFDRLLKRRRPKRVLDVGCGAGVLAIAAAKVLRGKVWLGDIDPVAVAVANANAGLNGVGAFCRAVVSRGVENAALREAAPYDLVFANILAKPLRLLAPSLAAVISADGEAIVSGLLLADVAGVLASWRAQGFDLGERIELEGWASLRLRR
;
A
#
# COMPACT_ATOMS: atom_id res chain seq x y z
N MET A 1 15.44 14.49 -7.65
CA MET A 1 16.32 13.84 -6.66
C MET A 1 15.46 13.54 -5.45
N LEU A 2 15.46 12.32 -4.96
CA LEU A 2 14.79 11.99 -3.70
C LEU A 2 15.63 12.62 -2.57
N GLU A 3 15.13 13.69 -1.97
CA GLU A 3 15.74 14.23 -0.75
C GLU A 3 15.70 13.12 0.31
N GLY A 4 16.87 12.77 0.82
CA GLY A 4 17.03 11.76 1.86
C GLY A 4 17.70 10.44 1.45
N LEU A 5 17.85 10.13 0.17
CA LEU A 5 18.64 8.96 -0.24
C LEU A 5 20.13 9.32 -0.45
N PRO A 6 21.05 8.43 -0.08
CA PRO A 6 22.48 8.63 -0.34
C PRO A 6 22.76 8.82 -1.84
N PRO A 7 23.81 9.58 -2.19
CA PRO A 7 24.13 9.92 -3.58
C PRO A 7 24.38 8.71 -4.50
N ASN A 8 24.76 7.58 -3.94
CA ASN A 8 25.05 6.31 -4.64
C ASN A 8 23.82 5.40 -4.81
N ASN A 9 22.63 5.89 -4.50
CA ASN A 9 21.40 5.09 -4.47
C ASN A 9 21.39 3.93 -3.45
N ALA A 10 22.30 3.92 -2.48
CA ALA A 10 22.22 3.03 -1.33
C ALA A 10 21.24 3.57 -0.30
N ALA A 11 20.63 2.69 0.47
CA ALA A 11 19.84 3.04 1.65
C ALA A 11 20.49 2.42 2.88
N HIS A 12 20.45 3.13 4.00
CA HIS A 12 20.85 2.55 5.27
C HIS A 12 19.75 1.59 5.73
N LEU A 13 20.13 0.36 6.01
CA LEU A 13 19.24 -0.73 6.34
C LEU A 13 19.48 -1.21 7.76
N MET A 14 18.42 -1.27 8.55
CA MET A 14 18.40 -2.01 9.82
C MET A 14 17.60 -3.29 9.64
N ARG A 15 18.13 -4.41 10.13
CA ARG A 15 17.46 -5.71 10.17
C ARG A 15 17.31 -6.20 11.60
N LEU A 16 16.11 -6.73 11.88
CA LEU A 16 15.79 -7.32 13.16
C LEU A 16 15.02 -8.63 12.93
N VAL A 17 15.50 -9.72 13.54
CA VAL A 17 14.81 -11.01 13.55
C VAL A 17 14.33 -11.30 14.96
N SER A 18 13.01 -11.53 15.13
CA SER A 18 12.42 -11.87 16.42
C SER A 18 11.06 -12.56 16.21
N ASP A 19 10.25 -12.67 17.26
CA ASP A 19 8.86 -13.09 17.14
C ASP A 19 7.96 -12.00 16.53
N GLU A 20 6.80 -12.38 16.04
CA GLU A 20 5.84 -11.49 15.40
C GLU A 20 5.50 -10.26 16.24
N ARG A 21 5.24 -10.46 17.53
CA ARG A 21 4.81 -9.41 18.45
C ARG A 21 5.88 -8.31 18.59
N ARG A 22 7.14 -8.72 18.82
CA ARG A 22 8.25 -7.79 18.97
C ARG A 22 8.55 -7.05 17.68
N VAL A 23 8.61 -7.78 16.58
CA VAL A 23 8.88 -7.20 15.26
C VAL A 23 7.83 -6.17 14.88
N ARG A 24 6.55 -6.45 15.11
CA ARG A 24 5.47 -5.48 14.83
C ARG A 24 5.52 -4.26 15.73
N ALA A 25 5.74 -4.44 17.02
CA ALA A 25 5.86 -3.33 17.97
C ALA A 25 7.00 -2.38 17.61
N VAL A 26 8.14 -2.94 17.19
CA VAL A 26 9.29 -2.14 16.72
C VAL A 26 8.96 -1.43 15.40
N ALA A 27 8.31 -2.09 14.46
CA ALA A 27 7.91 -1.49 13.20
C ALA A 27 6.95 -0.32 13.39
N ASP A 28 5.97 -0.47 14.28
CA ASP A 28 5.02 0.58 14.63
C ASP A 28 5.73 1.79 15.28
N LEU A 29 6.65 1.54 16.22
CA LEU A 29 7.38 2.60 16.89
C LEU A 29 8.33 3.35 15.94
N ILE A 30 9.04 2.66 15.05
CA ILE A 30 9.86 3.32 14.02
C ILE A 30 8.98 4.16 13.09
N PHE A 31 7.84 3.62 12.66
CA PHE A 31 6.90 4.38 11.84
C PHE A 31 6.36 5.64 12.55
N GLU A 32 6.18 5.58 13.87
CA GLU A 32 5.71 6.73 14.66
C GLU A 32 6.82 7.75 14.99
N SER A 33 8.07 7.30 15.07
CA SER A 33 9.22 8.12 15.48
C SER A 33 9.90 8.85 14.33
N PHE A 34 9.75 8.36 13.10
CA PHE A 34 10.38 8.96 11.92
C PHE A 34 9.32 9.46 10.92
N GLU A 35 9.61 10.58 10.27
CA GLU A 35 8.80 11.05 9.13
C GLU A 35 8.84 10.00 7.99
N PRO A 36 7.75 9.78 7.23
CA PRO A 36 7.74 8.81 6.12
C PRO A 36 8.81 9.04 5.05
N ALA A 37 9.30 10.28 4.93
CA ALA A 37 10.41 10.62 4.04
C ALA A 37 11.79 10.24 4.62
N GLN A 38 11.89 9.95 5.91
CA GLN A 38 13.14 9.65 6.62
C GLN A 38 13.36 8.15 6.80
N ALA A 39 12.30 7.40 7.10
CA ALA A 39 12.38 5.96 7.28
C ALA A 39 11.11 5.24 6.79
N ALA A 40 11.32 4.04 6.29
CA ALA A 40 10.25 3.10 5.96
C ALA A 40 10.58 1.73 6.57
N SER A 41 9.59 1.06 7.14
CA SER A 41 9.77 -0.27 7.72
C SER A 41 8.85 -1.30 7.08
N THR A 42 9.30 -2.53 7.03
CA THR A 42 8.52 -3.71 6.59
C THR A 42 8.78 -4.86 7.52
N ALA A 43 7.76 -5.68 7.77
CA ALA A 43 7.85 -6.84 8.63
C ALA A 43 7.14 -8.01 7.98
N PHE A 44 7.79 -9.17 7.91
CA PHE A 44 7.24 -10.37 7.28
C PHE A 44 7.74 -11.64 7.97
N GLU A 45 6.92 -12.68 7.89
CA GLU A 45 7.25 -14.02 8.39
C GLU A 45 8.32 -14.65 7.49
N THR A 46 9.30 -15.34 8.09
CA THR A 46 10.32 -16.09 7.37
C THR A 46 10.08 -17.59 7.49
N ASP A 47 10.76 -18.40 6.68
CA ASP A 47 10.71 -19.85 6.78
C ASP A 47 11.55 -20.39 7.94
N ASP A 48 12.33 -19.55 8.61
CA ASP A 48 13.17 -19.91 9.73
C ASP A 48 12.37 -20.09 11.04
N LEU A 49 12.91 -20.89 11.97
CA LEU A 49 12.37 -21.06 13.30
C LEU A 49 13.24 -20.33 14.34
N LEU A 50 12.59 -19.74 15.32
CA LEU A 50 13.27 -19.15 16.47
C LEU A 50 13.88 -20.25 17.38
N PRO A 51 14.96 -19.96 18.13
CA PRO A 51 15.60 -20.92 19.04
C PRO A 51 14.67 -21.56 20.09
N GLY A 52 13.53 -20.98 20.37
CA GLY A 52 12.50 -21.45 21.29
C GLY A 52 11.30 -22.14 20.63
N GLY A 53 11.34 -22.37 19.31
CA GLY A 53 10.19 -22.79 18.51
C GLY A 53 9.29 -21.62 18.15
N GLY A 54 8.52 -21.76 17.08
CA GLY A 54 7.72 -20.68 16.49
C GLY A 54 8.43 -20.06 15.30
N LYS A 55 7.65 -19.43 14.43
CA LYS A 55 8.15 -18.80 13.21
C LYS A 55 8.92 -17.53 13.51
N ALA A 56 10.04 -17.35 12.83
CA ALA A 56 10.80 -16.12 12.88
C ALA A 56 10.16 -15.05 11.98
N TRP A 57 10.18 -13.84 12.46
CA TRP A 57 9.77 -12.65 11.70
C TRP A 57 10.98 -11.77 11.46
N LEU A 58 11.14 -11.31 10.23
CA LEU A 58 12.16 -10.35 9.84
C LEU A 58 11.53 -8.98 9.69
N MET A 59 12.13 -7.99 10.31
CA MET A 59 11.87 -6.59 10.07
C MET A 59 13.05 -5.97 9.33
N GLU A 60 12.76 -5.18 8.34
CA GLU A 60 13.71 -4.30 7.66
C GLU A 60 13.22 -2.86 7.78
N ALA A 61 14.09 -1.97 8.25
CA ALA A 61 13.86 -0.53 8.24
C ALA A 61 14.90 0.14 7.35
N TYR A 62 14.43 0.94 6.41
CA TYR A 62 15.22 1.65 5.42
C TYR A 62 15.24 3.13 5.79
N PHE A 63 16.43 3.71 5.93
CA PHE A 63 16.61 5.11 6.26
C PHE A 63 17.23 5.85 5.08
N GLY A 64 16.70 7.02 4.77
CA GLY A 64 17.21 7.89 3.72
C GLY A 64 18.57 8.53 4.03
N ARG A 65 18.93 8.56 5.31
CA ARG A 65 20.22 9.01 5.83
C ARG A 65 20.74 7.98 6.81
N GLU A 66 22.04 8.03 7.13
CA GLU A 66 22.62 7.20 8.18
C GLU A 66 21.91 7.47 9.51
N PRO A 67 21.23 6.46 10.09
CA PRO A 67 20.54 6.63 11.36
C PRO A 67 21.56 6.65 12.50
N ASP A 68 21.23 7.33 13.58
CA ASP A 68 21.93 7.12 14.85
C ASP A 68 21.56 5.73 15.38
N GLU A 69 22.48 4.77 15.27
CA GLU A 69 22.26 3.40 15.71
C GLU A 69 21.90 3.31 17.20
N ALA A 70 22.44 4.19 18.03
CA ALA A 70 22.17 4.20 19.46
C ALA A 70 20.72 4.64 19.73
N GLU A 71 20.24 5.66 19.01
CA GLU A 71 18.85 6.12 19.07
C GLU A 71 17.89 5.04 18.59
N VAL A 72 18.17 4.40 17.45
CA VAL A 72 17.30 3.33 16.92
C VAL A 72 17.29 2.12 17.85
N ARG A 73 18.43 1.72 18.43
CA ARG A 73 18.48 0.65 19.43
C ARG A 73 17.69 0.99 20.70
N ALA A 74 17.74 2.24 21.15
CA ALA A 74 16.94 2.69 22.29
C ALA A 74 15.43 2.57 21.99
N LEU A 75 14.98 2.94 20.79
CA LEU A 75 13.59 2.74 20.36
C LEU A 75 13.20 1.25 20.33
N ILE A 76 14.09 0.38 19.82
CA ILE A 76 13.85 -1.07 19.81
C ILE A 76 13.73 -1.61 21.24
N ALA A 77 14.60 -1.16 22.17
CA ALA A 77 14.56 -1.57 23.57
C ALA A 77 13.24 -1.16 24.25
N VAL A 78 12.72 0.03 23.94
CA VAL A 78 11.43 0.51 24.45
C VAL A 78 10.26 -0.31 23.90
N ALA A 79 10.29 -0.65 22.61
CA ALA A 79 9.22 -1.42 21.95
C ALA A 79 9.24 -2.92 22.31
N SER A 80 10.41 -3.44 22.75
CA SER A 80 10.60 -4.85 23.02
C SER A 80 11.45 -5.10 24.27
N ASP A 81 12.76 -5.29 24.12
CA ASP A 81 13.74 -5.48 25.18
C ASP A 81 15.18 -5.22 24.69
N GLU A 82 16.11 -5.10 25.65
CA GLU A 82 17.52 -4.84 25.39
C GLU A 82 18.21 -5.96 24.58
N ALA A 83 17.80 -7.22 24.74
CA ALA A 83 18.38 -8.33 24.00
C ALA A 83 18.00 -8.24 22.51
N THR A 84 16.75 -7.92 22.24
CA THR A 84 16.23 -7.67 20.88
C THR A 84 16.89 -6.45 20.25
N ALA A 85 17.10 -5.37 21.00
CA ALA A 85 17.81 -4.18 20.52
C ALA A 85 19.25 -4.47 20.11
N ARG A 86 19.97 -5.30 20.90
CA ARG A 86 21.35 -5.72 20.55
C ARG A 86 21.41 -6.63 19.32
N SER A 87 20.38 -7.41 19.03
CA SER A 87 20.34 -8.29 17.85
C SER A 87 20.11 -7.56 16.53
N ALA A 88 19.66 -6.31 16.57
CA ALA A 88 19.50 -5.52 15.36
C ALA A 88 20.84 -5.31 14.66
N THR A 89 20.86 -5.48 13.35
CA THR A 89 22.03 -5.27 12.49
C THR A 89 21.81 -4.07 11.59
N PHE A 90 22.88 -3.29 11.35
CA PHE A 90 22.87 -2.12 10.51
C PHE A 90 23.83 -2.31 9.34
N GLY A 91 23.50 -1.76 8.19
CA GLY A 91 24.32 -1.85 7.00
C GLY A 91 23.82 -0.96 5.88
N LEU A 92 24.50 -1.04 4.75
CA LEU A 92 24.07 -0.38 3.51
C LEU A 92 23.50 -1.44 2.57
N THR A 93 22.42 -1.10 1.90
CA THR A 93 21.92 -1.92 0.79
C THR A 93 21.97 -1.11 -0.50
N GLU A 94 22.51 -1.72 -1.55
CA GLU A 94 22.46 -1.10 -2.88
C GLU A 94 21.03 -1.17 -3.43
N LYS A 95 20.56 -0.04 -3.93
CA LYS A 95 19.23 0.08 -4.52
C LYS A 95 18.99 -0.89 -5.69
N ARG A 96 20.07 -1.26 -6.39
CA ARG A 96 20.03 -2.22 -7.50
C ARG A 96 19.58 -3.61 -7.05
N ASP A 97 20.08 -4.08 -5.92
CA ASP A 97 19.78 -5.43 -5.44
C ASP A 97 18.36 -5.52 -4.88
N TRP A 98 17.90 -4.45 -4.21
CA TRP A 98 16.54 -4.41 -3.69
C TRP A 98 15.49 -4.38 -4.82
N VAL A 99 15.70 -3.56 -5.85
CA VAL A 99 14.82 -3.49 -7.02
C VAL A 99 14.90 -4.78 -7.83
N ALA A 100 16.09 -5.33 -8.06
CA ALA A 100 16.28 -6.57 -8.80
C ALA A 100 15.71 -7.79 -8.06
N ASN A 101 15.92 -7.89 -6.75
CA ASN A 101 15.37 -8.99 -5.94
C ASN A 101 13.85 -8.88 -5.75
N SER A 102 13.33 -7.66 -5.59
CA SER A 102 11.88 -7.43 -5.59
C SER A 102 11.24 -7.76 -6.93
N LEU A 103 11.97 -7.59 -8.04
CA LEU A 103 11.50 -7.90 -9.40
C LEU A 103 11.54 -9.39 -9.73
N ALA A 104 12.59 -10.09 -9.30
CA ALA A 104 12.79 -11.50 -9.65
C ALA A 104 11.81 -12.46 -8.94
N GLY A 105 11.20 -12.02 -7.83
CA GLY A 105 10.27 -12.83 -7.03
C GLY A 105 8.79 -12.53 -7.24
N LEU A 106 8.43 -11.52 -8.04
CA LEU A 106 7.05 -11.09 -8.18
C LEU A 106 6.29 -11.95 -9.20
N ASN A 107 5.62 -13.01 -8.72
CA ASN A 107 4.69 -13.77 -9.56
C ASN A 107 3.47 -12.93 -9.94
N PRO A 108 2.90 -13.10 -11.15
CA PRO A 108 1.67 -12.40 -11.54
C PRO A 108 0.52 -12.67 -10.58
N VAL A 109 -0.14 -11.61 -10.14
CA VAL A 109 -1.26 -11.71 -9.19
C VAL A 109 -2.58 -11.68 -9.93
N ARG A 110 -3.36 -12.78 -9.80
CA ARG A 110 -4.71 -12.87 -10.35
C ARG A 110 -5.75 -12.50 -9.31
N ALA A 111 -6.66 -11.60 -9.68
CA ALA A 111 -7.77 -11.13 -8.85
C ALA A 111 -9.04 -10.98 -9.70
N GLY A 112 -9.89 -12.00 -9.74
CA GLY A 112 -11.00 -12.05 -10.70
C GLY A 112 -10.49 -12.01 -12.13
N ARG A 113 -10.95 -11.03 -12.93
CA ARG A 113 -10.48 -10.81 -14.30
C ARG A 113 -9.18 -10.02 -14.41
N PHE A 114 -8.72 -9.42 -13.31
CA PHE A 114 -7.50 -8.63 -13.30
C PHE A 114 -6.27 -9.52 -13.17
N LEU A 115 -5.22 -9.16 -13.91
CA LEU A 115 -3.90 -9.74 -13.80
C LEU A 115 -2.89 -8.60 -13.62
N VAL A 116 -2.32 -8.48 -12.42
CA VAL A 116 -1.20 -7.56 -12.17
C VAL A 116 0.09 -8.32 -12.45
N HIS A 117 0.97 -7.76 -13.25
CA HIS A 117 2.19 -8.44 -13.67
C HIS A 117 3.32 -7.45 -13.97
N GLY A 118 4.55 -7.93 -13.86
CA GLY A 118 5.72 -7.21 -14.34
C GLY A 118 5.95 -7.40 -15.84
N ARG A 119 6.88 -6.62 -16.40
CA ARG A 119 7.26 -6.69 -17.83
C ARG A 119 7.68 -8.09 -18.28
N HIS A 120 8.38 -8.83 -17.43
CA HIS A 120 8.88 -10.17 -17.71
C HIS A 120 7.77 -11.23 -17.83
N ASP A 121 6.57 -10.96 -17.29
CA ASP A 121 5.44 -11.87 -17.29
C ASP A 121 4.40 -11.59 -18.38
N ARG A 122 4.68 -10.70 -19.33
CA ARG A 122 3.74 -10.40 -20.45
C ARG A 122 3.25 -11.65 -21.17
N ALA A 123 4.11 -12.66 -21.34
CA ALA A 123 3.73 -13.91 -21.98
C ALA A 123 2.69 -14.75 -21.22
N ARG A 124 2.47 -14.44 -19.93
CA ARG A 124 1.47 -15.10 -19.07
C ARG A 124 0.07 -14.47 -19.15
N VAL A 125 -0.07 -13.35 -19.84
CA VAL A 125 -1.35 -12.64 -20.04
C VAL A 125 -2.21 -13.45 -21.00
N ARG A 126 -3.45 -13.74 -20.58
CA ARG A 126 -4.45 -14.44 -21.39
C ARG A 126 -5.38 -13.44 -22.07
N ALA A 127 -6.03 -13.86 -23.17
CA ALA A 127 -6.92 -12.99 -23.96
C ALA A 127 -8.05 -12.36 -23.13
N ASN A 128 -8.53 -13.03 -22.08
CA ASN A 128 -9.62 -12.54 -21.24
C ASN A 128 -9.12 -11.80 -19.97
N ASP A 129 -7.82 -11.64 -19.79
CA ASP A 129 -7.27 -10.91 -18.64
C ASP A 129 -7.36 -9.40 -18.87
N ILE A 130 -7.74 -8.68 -17.84
CA ILE A 130 -7.52 -7.24 -17.76
C ILE A 130 -6.11 -7.07 -17.16
N ALA A 131 -5.12 -7.10 -18.03
CA ALA A 131 -3.72 -7.03 -17.64
C ALA A 131 -3.35 -5.62 -17.17
N ILE A 132 -2.63 -5.55 -16.04
CA ILE A 132 -2.10 -4.32 -15.45
C ILE A 132 -0.61 -4.53 -15.31
N GLU A 133 0.14 -3.92 -16.22
CA GLU A 133 1.59 -3.98 -16.16
C GLU A 133 2.12 -2.92 -15.21
N ILE A 134 2.88 -3.35 -14.22
CA ILE A 134 3.53 -2.45 -13.25
C ILE A 134 5.02 -2.63 -13.40
N GLU A 135 5.70 -1.55 -13.69
CA GLU A 135 7.14 -1.53 -13.53
C GLU A 135 7.44 -1.43 -12.04
N ALA A 136 8.12 -2.45 -11.53
CA ALA A 136 8.57 -2.44 -10.14
C ALA A 136 9.67 -1.37 -10.04
N GLY A 137 9.28 -0.28 -9.49
CA GLY A 137 10.09 0.86 -9.12
C GLY A 137 9.91 1.14 -7.63
N LEU A 138 10.32 2.29 -7.19
CA LEU A 138 10.39 2.79 -5.84
C LEU A 138 9.04 2.97 -5.11
N ALA A 139 7.92 2.63 -5.72
CA ALA A 139 6.60 2.87 -5.13
C ALA A 139 5.99 1.59 -4.55
N PHE A 140 5.41 1.72 -3.37
CA PHE A 140 4.60 0.71 -2.69
C PHE A 140 3.39 0.30 -3.55
N GLY A 141 2.92 -0.95 -3.43
CA GLY A 141 1.66 -1.35 -4.06
C GLY A 141 1.81 -2.15 -5.36
N THR A 142 2.85 -2.98 -5.48
CA THR A 142 3.11 -3.83 -6.66
C THR A 142 2.09 -4.96 -6.88
N GLY A 143 1.03 -5.02 -6.08
CA GLY A 143 -0.06 -6.01 -6.26
C GLY A 143 0.15 -7.36 -5.58
N HIS A 144 1.31 -7.59 -4.96
CA HIS A 144 1.69 -8.88 -4.38
C HIS A 144 1.13 -9.15 -2.98
N HIS A 145 0.55 -8.14 -2.35
CA HIS A 145 -0.08 -8.29 -1.04
C HIS A 145 -1.54 -8.68 -1.19
N GLY A 146 -2.03 -9.50 -0.29
CA GLY A 146 -3.44 -9.86 -0.16
C GLY A 146 -4.38 -8.66 -0.16
N THR A 147 -3.89 -7.48 0.26
CA THR A 147 -4.60 -6.19 0.25
C THR A 147 -5.02 -5.73 -1.14
N THR A 148 -4.07 -5.60 -2.08
CA THR A 148 -4.37 -5.17 -3.47
C THR A 148 -5.23 -6.20 -4.19
N ARG A 149 -4.93 -7.50 -3.98
CA ARG A 149 -5.73 -8.60 -4.51
C ARG A 149 -7.17 -8.54 -4.02
N GLY A 150 -7.39 -8.31 -2.73
CA GLY A 150 -8.72 -8.15 -2.14
C GLY A 150 -9.49 -6.97 -2.72
N CYS A 151 -8.84 -5.80 -2.88
CA CYS A 151 -9.45 -4.63 -3.52
C CYS A 151 -9.88 -4.91 -4.96
N LEU A 152 -9.02 -5.56 -5.76
CA LEU A 152 -9.34 -5.91 -7.14
C LEU A 152 -10.50 -6.93 -7.24
N VAL A 153 -10.58 -7.91 -6.32
CA VAL A 153 -11.69 -8.85 -6.26
C VAL A 153 -13.00 -8.12 -5.92
N HIS A 154 -13.00 -7.22 -4.93
CA HIS A 154 -14.16 -6.38 -4.62
C HIS A 154 -14.58 -5.55 -5.83
N PHE A 155 -13.61 -4.95 -6.52
CA PHE A 155 -13.90 -4.14 -7.70
C PHE A 155 -14.48 -4.99 -8.84
N ASP A 156 -13.93 -6.17 -9.13
CA ASP A 156 -14.49 -7.08 -10.15
C ASP A 156 -15.93 -7.49 -9.82
N ARG A 157 -16.24 -7.77 -8.54
CA ARG A 157 -17.60 -8.07 -8.08
C ARG A 157 -18.54 -6.87 -8.20
N LEU A 158 -18.05 -5.66 -7.88
CA LEU A 158 -18.81 -4.43 -8.02
C LEU A 158 -19.18 -4.18 -9.49
N LEU A 159 -18.25 -4.36 -10.42
CA LEU A 159 -18.45 -4.17 -11.86
C LEU A 159 -19.55 -5.08 -12.48
N LYS A 160 -19.88 -6.21 -11.85
CA LYS A 160 -21.00 -7.07 -12.25
C LYS A 160 -22.37 -6.47 -11.92
N ARG A 161 -22.42 -5.45 -11.04
CA ARG A 161 -23.66 -4.83 -10.56
C ARG A 161 -23.83 -3.40 -11.03
N ARG A 162 -22.73 -2.64 -11.07
CA ARG A 162 -22.74 -1.21 -11.48
C ARG A 162 -21.40 -0.79 -12.08
N ARG A 163 -21.43 0.31 -12.82
CA ARG A 163 -20.22 0.94 -13.37
C ARG A 163 -20.04 2.35 -12.78
N PRO A 164 -19.11 2.54 -11.84
CA PRO A 164 -18.79 3.87 -11.32
C PRO A 164 -18.33 4.81 -12.45
N LYS A 165 -18.70 6.08 -12.34
CA LYS A 165 -18.34 7.10 -13.34
C LYS A 165 -17.19 7.99 -12.84
N ARG A 166 -17.12 8.20 -11.53
CA ARG A 166 -16.10 9.02 -10.87
C ARG A 166 -15.41 8.20 -9.80
N VAL A 167 -14.14 7.93 -10.02
CA VAL A 167 -13.33 7.08 -9.15
C VAL A 167 -12.17 7.87 -8.59
N LEU A 168 -11.88 7.65 -7.31
CA LEU A 168 -10.71 8.18 -6.60
C LEU A 168 -9.93 7.01 -5.99
N ASP A 169 -8.61 7.06 -6.11
CA ASP A 169 -7.66 6.16 -5.46
C ASP A 169 -6.78 6.97 -4.50
N VAL A 170 -6.95 6.75 -3.20
CA VAL A 170 -6.26 7.49 -2.12
C VAL A 170 -5.12 6.64 -1.56
N GLY A 171 -3.91 7.20 -1.51
CA GLY A 171 -2.70 6.43 -1.26
C GLY A 171 -2.44 5.48 -2.42
N CYS A 172 -2.42 6.02 -3.64
CA CYS A 172 -2.45 5.23 -4.86
C CYS A 172 -1.16 4.43 -5.11
N GLY A 173 -0.04 4.78 -4.47
CA GLY A 173 1.25 4.12 -4.67
C GLY A 173 1.60 3.99 -6.16
N ALA A 174 1.82 2.77 -6.63
CA ALA A 174 2.10 2.48 -8.05
C ALA A 174 0.90 2.66 -9.00
N GLY A 175 -0.31 2.97 -8.49
CA GLY A 175 -1.50 3.26 -9.25
C GLY A 175 -2.31 2.05 -9.71
N VAL A 176 -2.07 0.86 -9.15
CA VAL A 176 -2.69 -0.40 -9.59
C VAL A 176 -4.22 -0.33 -9.64
N LEU A 177 -4.87 0.15 -8.58
CA LEU A 177 -6.33 0.19 -8.47
C LEU A 177 -6.93 1.22 -9.43
N ALA A 178 -6.30 2.38 -9.51
CA ALA A 178 -6.69 3.42 -10.48
C ALA A 178 -6.55 2.96 -11.92
N ILE A 179 -5.44 2.29 -12.27
CA ILE A 179 -5.22 1.73 -13.61
C ILE A 179 -6.26 0.66 -13.93
N ALA A 180 -6.57 -0.22 -12.97
CA ALA A 180 -7.65 -1.21 -13.12
C ALA A 180 -8.98 -0.53 -13.45
N ALA A 181 -9.34 0.52 -12.70
CA ALA A 181 -10.55 1.29 -12.94
C ALA A 181 -10.53 1.97 -14.30
N ALA A 182 -9.44 2.63 -14.67
CA ALA A 182 -9.32 3.33 -15.95
C ALA A 182 -9.41 2.39 -17.16
N LYS A 183 -8.82 1.18 -17.10
CA LYS A 183 -8.90 0.17 -18.16
C LYS A 183 -10.33 -0.29 -18.44
N VAL A 184 -11.11 -0.49 -17.37
CA VAL A 184 -12.48 -1.02 -17.49
C VAL A 184 -13.50 0.06 -17.78
N LEU A 185 -13.39 1.19 -17.06
CA LEU A 185 -14.41 2.24 -17.11
C LEU A 185 -14.20 3.21 -18.27
N ARG A 186 -12.94 3.37 -18.74
CA ARG A 186 -12.54 4.32 -19.78
C ARG A 186 -13.03 5.75 -19.49
N GLY A 187 -13.02 6.11 -18.20
CA GLY A 187 -13.46 7.39 -17.66
C GLY A 187 -12.41 7.99 -16.73
N LYS A 188 -12.66 9.22 -16.27
CA LYS A 188 -11.73 9.93 -15.38
C LYS A 188 -11.58 9.21 -14.05
N VAL A 189 -10.34 8.90 -13.68
CA VAL A 189 -9.92 8.35 -12.39
C VAL A 189 -8.93 9.32 -11.77
N TRP A 190 -9.22 9.72 -10.56
CA TRP A 190 -8.33 10.57 -9.77
C TRP A 190 -7.46 9.72 -8.86
N LEU A 191 -6.21 10.11 -8.68
CA LEU A 191 -5.24 9.46 -7.82
C LEU A 191 -4.63 10.50 -6.89
N GLY A 192 -4.53 10.16 -5.62
CA GLY A 192 -3.83 11.00 -4.65
C GLY A 192 -2.83 10.17 -3.86
N ASP A 193 -1.62 10.70 -3.69
CA ASP A 193 -0.64 10.13 -2.78
C ASP A 193 0.11 11.26 -2.06
N ILE A 194 0.54 11.02 -0.83
CA ILE A 194 1.35 11.98 -0.07
C ILE A 194 2.77 12.06 -0.64
N ASP A 195 3.25 10.97 -1.25
CA ASP A 195 4.58 10.89 -1.82
C ASP A 195 4.58 11.34 -3.29
N PRO A 196 5.28 12.43 -3.64
CA PRO A 196 5.42 12.88 -5.03
C PRO A 196 6.08 11.84 -5.95
N VAL A 197 6.90 10.94 -5.41
CA VAL A 197 7.50 9.84 -6.17
C VAL A 197 6.45 8.81 -6.56
N ALA A 198 5.57 8.44 -5.62
CA ALA A 198 4.45 7.57 -5.91
C ALA A 198 3.54 8.15 -6.99
N VAL A 199 3.24 9.45 -6.93
CA VAL A 199 2.48 10.17 -7.96
C VAL A 199 3.16 10.09 -9.34
N ALA A 200 4.48 10.28 -9.41
CA ALA A 200 5.23 10.17 -10.66
C ALA A 200 5.21 8.73 -11.21
N VAL A 201 5.39 7.74 -10.35
CA VAL A 201 5.35 6.31 -10.71
C VAL A 201 3.95 5.91 -11.19
N ALA A 202 2.89 6.33 -10.49
CA ALA A 202 1.51 6.07 -10.91
C ALA A 202 1.20 6.63 -12.30
N ASN A 203 1.67 7.85 -12.60
CA ASN A 203 1.54 8.46 -13.92
C ASN A 203 2.30 7.66 -15.00
N ALA A 204 3.54 7.25 -14.72
CA ALA A 204 4.33 6.44 -15.65
C ALA A 204 3.64 5.09 -15.93
N ASN A 205 3.17 4.41 -14.89
CA ASN A 205 2.44 3.14 -15.02
C ASN A 205 1.11 3.32 -15.76
N ALA A 206 0.37 4.42 -15.53
CA ALA A 206 -0.84 4.72 -16.30
C ALA A 206 -0.54 4.92 -17.79
N GLY A 207 0.56 5.59 -18.13
CA GLY A 207 1.06 5.71 -19.50
C GLY A 207 1.41 4.35 -20.10
N LEU A 208 2.19 3.52 -19.39
CA LEU A 208 2.57 2.16 -19.80
C LEU A 208 1.35 1.28 -20.11
N ASN A 209 0.30 1.44 -19.36
CA ASN A 209 -0.96 0.70 -19.52
C ASN A 209 -1.92 1.32 -20.55
N GLY A 210 -1.55 2.39 -21.24
CA GLY A 210 -2.39 3.07 -22.25
C GLY A 210 -3.60 3.79 -21.66
N VAL A 211 -3.58 4.11 -20.37
CA VAL A 211 -4.70 4.79 -19.67
C VAL A 211 -4.33 6.16 -19.09
N GLY A 212 -3.15 6.69 -19.43
CA GLY A 212 -2.68 7.98 -18.92
C GLY A 212 -3.66 9.14 -19.17
N ALA A 213 -4.39 9.12 -20.30
CA ALA A 213 -5.40 10.14 -20.59
C ALA A 213 -6.59 10.13 -19.61
N PHE A 214 -6.87 9.01 -18.98
CA PHE A 214 -7.95 8.85 -18.01
C PHE A 214 -7.53 9.11 -16.57
N CYS A 215 -6.23 8.96 -16.25
CA CYS A 215 -5.69 9.10 -14.92
C CYS A 215 -5.24 10.55 -14.64
N ARG A 216 -5.55 11.02 -13.43
CA ARG A 216 -5.15 12.36 -12.93
C ARG A 216 -4.54 12.17 -11.54
N ALA A 217 -3.22 12.06 -11.47
CA ALA A 217 -2.50 11.90 -10.22
C ALA A 217 -2.02 13.24 -9.67
N VAL A 218 -2.21 13.46 -8.37
CA VAL A 218 -1.83 14.68 -7.65
C VAL A 218 -1.21 14.33 -6.30
N VAL A 219 -0.29 15.15 -5.83
CA VAL A 219 0.22 15.05 -4.46
C VAL A 219 -0.86 15.53 -3.50
N SER A 220 -1.26 14.67 -2.56
CA SER A 220 -2.33 14.98 -1.61
C SER A 220 -2.26 14.10 -0.37
N ARG A 221 -2.40 14.71 0.80
CA ARG A 221 -2.76 13.97 2.02
C ARG A 221 -4.28 13.72 2.01
N GLY A 222 -4.69 12.46 1.80
CA GLY A 222 -6.11 12.16 1.61
C GLY A 222 -6.72 12.98 0.48
N VAL A 223 -7.67 13.87 0.80
CA VAL A 223 -8.37 14.74 -0.16
C VAL A 223 -8.10 16.24 0.07
N GLU A 224 -6.95 16.59 0.65
CA GLU A 224 -6.59 17.99 0.90
C GLU A 224 -6.29 18.80 -0.38
N ASN A 225 -5.90 18.14 -1.46
CA ASN A 225 -5.69 18.81 -2.73
C ASN A 225 -7.02 19.33 -3.31
N ALA A 226 -7.05 20.60 -3.70
CA ALA A 226 -8.25 21.26 -4.21
C ALA A 226 -8.83 20.53 -5.42
N ALA A 227 -7.98 20.06 -6.35
CA ALA A 227 -8.45 19.34 -7.54
C ALA A 227 -9.24 18.06 -7.22
N LEU A 228 -8.87 17.35 -6.13
CA LEU A 228 -9.63 16.18 -5.69
C LEU A 228 -11.00 16.57 -5.12
N ARG A 229 -11.08 17.67 -4.37
CA ARG A 229 -12.37 18.16 -3.82
C ARG A 229 -13.30 18.70 -4.90
N GLU A 230 -12.76 19.41 -5.87
CA GLU A 230 -13.52 19.97 -7.00
C GLU A 230 -14.08 18.87 -7.93
N ALA A 231 -13.38 17.73 -8.03
CA ALA A 231 -13.82 16.60 -8.81
C ALA A 231 -14.89 15.73 -8.12
N ALA A 232 -15.16 15.96 -6.83
CA ALA A 232 -16.19 15.26 -6.08
C ALA A 232 -17.61 15.63 -6.59
N PRO A 233 -18.67 14.83 -6.28
CA PRO A 233 -18.61 13.60 -5.51
C PRO A 233 -18.12 12.40 -6.33
N TYR A 234 -17.53 11.40 -5.61
CA TYR A 234 -17.04 10.15 -6.20
C TYR A 234 -18.05 9.01 -5.99
N ASP A 235 -18.25 8.19 -7.02
CA ASP A 235 -19.09 7.00 -6.93
C ASP A 235 -18.36 5.81 -6.29
N LEU A 236 -17.03 5.80 -6.41
CA LEU A 236 -16.14 4.79 -5.84
C LEU A 236 -14.85 5.42 -5.36
N VAL A 237 -14.49 5.11 -4.12
CA VAL A 237 -13.18 5.46 -3.55
C VAL A 237 -12.44 4.18 -3.19
N PHE A 238 -11.22 4.05 -3.68
CA PHE A 238 -10.25 3.09 -3.17
C PHE A 238 -9.37 3.76 -2.10
N ALA A 239 -9.06 3.03 -1.04
CA ALA A 239 -8.08 3.44 -0.05
C ALA A 239 -7.38 2.17 0.50
N ASN A 240 -6.26 1.80 -0.12
CA ASN A 240 -5.43 0.67 0.31
C ASN A 240 -4.22 1.21 1.08
N ILE A 241 -4.48 1.67 2.31
CA ILE A 241 -3.53 2.31 3.21
C ILE A 241 -3.63 1.72 4.61
N LEU A 242 -2.66 2.02 5.47
CA LEU A 242 -2.65 1.51 6.86
C LEU A 242 -3.91 1.91 7.65
N ALA A 243 -4.26 1.09 8.64
CA ALA A 243 -5.48 1.23 9.44
C ALA A 243 -5.63 2.58 10.15
N LYS A 244 -4.53 3.10 10.74
CA LYS A 244 -4.57 4.40 11.48
C LYS A 244 -4.88 5.58 10.55
N PRO A 245 -4.16 5.81 9.42
CA PRO A 245 -4.55 6.81 8.43
C PRO A 245 -5.97 6.62 7.90
N LEU A 246 -6.38 5.40 7.62
CA LEU A 246 -7.72 5.11 7.09
C LEU A 246 -8.84 5.51 8.05
N ARG A 247 -8.63 5.34 9.37
CA ARG A 247 -9.56 5.81 10.40
C ARG A 247 -9.61 7.33 10.49
N LEU A 248 -8.43 7.98 10.42
CA LEU A 248 -8.33 9.45 10.48
C LEU A 248 -8.94 10.14 9.26
N LEU A 249 -8.81 9.54 8.09
CA LEU A 249 -9.32 10.08 6.82
C LEU A 249 -10.82 9.77 6.60
N ALA A 250 -11.43 8.89 7.38
CA ALA A 250 -12.83 8.49 7.19
C ALA A 250 -13.80 9.69 7.07
N PRO A 251 -13.75 10.76 7.91
CA PRO A 251 -14.65 11.90 7.75
C PRO A 251 -14.44 12.66 6.44
N SER A 252 -13.19 12.93 6.06
CA SER A 252 -12.88 13.68 4.83
C SER A 252 -13.19 12.88 3.55
N LEU A 253 -12.96 11.56 3.57
CA LEU A 253 -13.34 10.68 2.47
C LEU A 253 -14.85 10.55 2.35
N ALA A 254 -15.57 10.39 3.45
CA ALA A 254 -17.03 10.35 3.47
C ALA A 254 -17.67 11.61 2.87
N ALA A 255 -17.07 12.78 3.10
CA ALA A 255 -17.56 14.05 2.58
C ALA A 255 -17.46 14.18 1.05
N VAL A 256 -16.56 13.42 0.41
CA VAL A 256 -16.37 13.44 -1.05
C VAL A 256 -17.00 12.26 -1.78
N ILE A 257 -17.56 11.28 -1.06
CA ILE A 257 -18.26 10.13 -1.64
C ILE A 257 -19.74 10.49 -1.83
N SER A 258 -20.33 10.14 -2.98
CA SER A 258 -21.74 10.36 -3.26
C SER A 258 -22.67 9.58 -2.32
N ALA A 259 -23.94 9.99 -2.21
CA ALA A 259 -24.89 9.36 -1.31
C ALA A 259 -25.09 7.85 -1.58
N ASP A 260 -24.96 7.42 -2.82
CA ASP A 260 -25.01 6.02 -3.27
C ASP A 260 -23.60 5.46 -3.59
N GLY A 261 -22.57 6.17 -3.18
CA GLY A 261 -21.19 5.81 -3.42
C GLY A 261 -20.69 4.68 -2.51
N GLU A 262 -19.65 4.02 -2.96
CA GLU A 262 -19.02 2.92 -2.21
C GLU A 262 -17.52 3.21 -1.98
N ALA A 263 -16.98 2.66 -0.91
CA ALA A 263 -15.55 2.64 -0.66
C ALA A 263 -15.05 1.19 -0.63
N ILE A 264 -13.90 0.94 -1.26
CA ILE A 264 -13.15 -0.31 -1.13
C ILE A 264 -11.88 0.04 -0.38
N VAL A 265 -11.78 -0.45 0.85
CA VAL A 265 -10.69 -0.12 1.77
C VAL A 265 -9.91 -1.37 2.15
N SER A 266 -8.59 -1.26 2.26
CA SER A 266 -7.68 -2.34 2.64
C SER A 266 -6.38 -1.78 3.23
N GLY A 267 -5.37 -2.64 3.43
CA GLY A 267 -4.17 -2.32 4.21
C GLY A 267 -4.40 -2.56 5.70
N LEU A 268 -5.33 -3.46 6.02
CA LEU A 268 -5.81 -3.76 7.36
C LEU A 268 -5.41 -5.17 7.76
N LEU A 269 -4.83 -5.32 8.93
CA LEU A 269 -4.77 -6.61 9.60
C LEU A 269 -6.16 -6.99 10.13
N LEU A 270 -6.37 -8.28 10.37
CA LEU A 270 -7.68 -8.75 10.88
C LEU A 270 -8.09 -8.08 12.19
N ALA A 271 -7.11 -7.75 13.05
CA ALA A 271 -7.32 -7.04 14.31
C ALA A 271 -7.81 -5.59 14.13
N ASP A 272 -7.46 -4.94 13.03
CA ASP A 272 -7.78 -3.53 12.77
C ASP A 272 -9.21 -3.31 12.29
N VAL A 273 -9.84 -4.37 11.77
CA VAL A 273 -11.15 -4.29 11.09
C VAL A 273 -12.22 -3.64 11.94
N ALA A 274 -12.31 -4.01 13.22
CA ALA A 274 -13.34 -3.46 14.11
C ALA A 274 -13.20 -1.94 14.29
N GLY A 275 -11.98 -1.45 14.48
CA GLY A 275 -11.69 -0.02 14.65
C GLY A 275 -11.96 0.79 13.39
N VAL A 276 -11.60 0.25 12.22
CA VAL A 276 -11.87 0.89 10.93
C VAL A 276 -13.37 0.94 10.66
N LEU A 277 -14.10 -0.17 10.85
CA LEU A 277 -15.55 -0.21 10.67
C LEU A 277 -16.27 0.79 11.59
N ALA A 278 -15.83 0.92 12.86
CA ALA A 278 -16.40 1.90 13.77
C ALA A 278 -16.26 3.34 13.26
N SER A 279 -15.07 3.69 12.74
CA SER A 279 -14.81 5.03 12.18
C SER A 279 -15.66 5.33 10.94
N TRP A 280 -15.85 4.34 10.06
CA TRP A 280 -16.65 4.51 8.84
C TRP A 280 -18.16 4.47 9.12
N ARG A 281 -18.61 3.66 10.07
CA ARG A 281 -20.02 3.68 10.54
C ARG A 281 -20.42 5.02 11.11
N ALA A 282 -19.51 5.67 11.86
CA ALA A 282 -19.74 7.04 12.35
C ALA A 282 -19.94 8.05 11.20
N GLN A 283 -19.56 7.71 9.97
CA GLN A 283 -19.78 8.52 8.77
C GLN A 283 -20.96 8.02 7.91
N GLY A 284 -21.77 7.09 8.43
CA GLY A 284 -22.94 6.56 7.74
C GLY A 284 -22.66 5.47 6.71
N PHE A 285 -21.52 4.77 6.82
CA PHE A 285 -21.20 3.63 5.96
C PHE A 285 -21.39 2.30 6.68
N ASP A 286 -22.00 1.35 6.00
CA ASP A 286 -22.14 -0.02 6.44
C ASP A 286 -21.22 -0.97 5.68
N LEU A 287 -20.89 -2.10 6.34
CA LEU A 287 -20.14 -3.17 5.70
C LEU A 287 -21.01 -3.87 4.66
N GLY A 288 -20.64 -3.75 3.39
CA GLY A 288 -21.27 -4.48 2.30
C GLY A 288 -20.67 -5.87 2.08
N GLU A 289 -19.35 -5.98 2.21
CA GLU A 289 -18.63 -7.24 1.98
C GLU A 289 -17.25 -7.17 2.63
N ARG A 290 -16.76 -8.32 3.14
CA ARG A 290 -15.40 -8.49 3.67
C ARG A 290 -14.72 -9.65 2.93
N ILE A 291 -13.46 -9.46 2.59
CA ILE A 291 -12.56 -10.49 2.02
C ILE A 291 -11.31 -10.55 2.89
N GLU A 292 -10.89 -11.73 3.25
CA GLU A 292 -9.66 -11.99 4.00
C GLU A 292 -8.71 -12.80 3.13
N LEU A 293 -7.49 -12.32 2.96
CA LEU A 293 -6.45 -12.95 2.16
C LEU A 293 -5.10 -12.78 2.85
N GLU A 294 -4.42 -13.88 3.12
CA GLU A 294 -3.04 -13.87 3.63
C GLU A 294 -2.87 -13.02 4.91
N GLY A 295 -3.84 -13.10 5.84
CA GLY A 295 -3.83 -12.34 7.09
C GLY A 295 -4.30 -10.87 6.97
N TRP A 296 -4.61 -10.41 5.76
CA TRP A 296 -5.12 -9.08 5.49
C TRP A 296 -6.62 -9.07 5.24
N ALA A 297 -7.27 -7.98 5.64
CA ALA A 297 -8.66 -7.71 5.34
C ALA A 297 -8.82 -6.62 4.29
N SER A 298 -9.79 -6.81 3.42
CA SER A 298 -10.32 -5.76 2.54
C SER A 298 -11.84 -5.68 2.69
N LEU A 299 -12.34 -4.47 2.74
CA LEU A 299 -13.75 -4.18 3.05
C LEU A 299 -14.35 -3.38 1.91
N ARG A 300 -15.55 -3.75 1.49
CA ARG A 300 -16.39 -2.92 0.65
C ARG A 300 -17.47 -2.30 1.53
N LEU A 301 -17.45 -0.98 1.61
CA LEU A 301 -18.32 -0.16 2.43
C LEU A 301 -19.31 0.58 1.54
N ARG A 302 -20.55 0.75 1.99
CA ARG A 302 -21.62 1.43 1.29
C ARG A 302 -22.43 2.31 2.23
N ARG A 303 -22.96 3.39 1.73
CA ARG A 303 -23.97 4.17 2.42
C ARG A 303 -25.34 3.53 2.33
#